data_6ebe225440f80831b4d5da5fc476189e
#
_entry.id   6ebe225440f80831b4d5da5fc476189e
#
_cell.length_a   1.000
_cell.length_b   1.000
_cell.length_c   1.000
_cell.angle_alpha   90.00
_cell.angle_beta   90.00
_cell.angle_gamma   90.00
#
_symmetry.space_group_name_H-M   'P 1'
#
loop_
_entity.id
_entity.type
_entity.pdbx_description
1 polymer ?
#
loop_
_entity_poly.entity_id
_entity_poly.type
_entity_poly.pdbx_seq_one_letter_code
_entity_poly.pdbx_strand_id
1 'polypeptide(L)'
;MATKIPKIILEDFADILDFEQKEPAASSVPAGAAEMDFDRMEQLPEHKFKLYEGQRLDDMVESIRQFGILTPIILWHTDDDRHVILSGHNRVNAGKLAGLTSGPIIVKDNLAYEDAVLIATETNLRQRSFADLSHSERSYCLTQHYDAMKCQGKRNDLLKEIETLLNPHGSEENPSSSELQTKMRTDEKLGQDYSLSRDKVAKYIRLSNLIPTLFEQVDAGEIAFLAAYELSFIEDKDKQRQIAEFIQYDGYKVDMKKAELLRDYHESKKLTEDAIVQILSGEKNRKPKGVKPKAVKIKPSVISKFFTAEQGQKEIEDTIDKALTFYFSHNQADGGDENAC
;
A
#
# COMPACT_ATOMS: atom_id res chain seq x y z
N MET A 1 -8.58 5.94 32.23
CA MET A 1 -7.59 4.90 32.54
C MET A 1 -7.05 4.42 31.22
N ALA A 2 -5.78 4.70 30.93
CA ALA A 2 -5.16 4.30 29.66
C ALA A 2 -4.81 2.81 29.74
N THR A 3 -5.48 2.00 28.93
CA THR A 3 -5.20 0.57 28.78
C THR A 3 -3.80 0.42 28.19
N LYS A 4 -2.85 -0.13 28.93
CA LYS A 4 -1.52 -0.49 28.42
C LYS A 4 -1.70 -1.60 27.39
N ILE A 5 -1.48 -1.27 26.13
CA ILE A 5 -1.34 -2.25 25.04
C ILE A 5 -0.14 -3.14 25.39
N PRO A 6 -0.28 -4.47 25.44
CA PRO A 6 0.84 -5.36 25.68
C PRO A 6 1.86 -5.21 24.53
N LYS A 7 3.10 -5.01 24.90
CA LYS A 7 4.23 -4.96 23.98
C LYS A 7 4.46 -6.38 23.45
N ILE A 8 3.84 -6.72 22.32
CA ILE A 8 4.25 -7.92 21.57
C ILE A 8 5.59 -7.58 20.96
N ILE A 9 6.65 -8.14 21.52
CA ILE A 9 8.02 -7.93 21.04
C ILE A 9 8.21 -8.88 19.86
N LEU A 10 8.88 -8.43 18.80
CA LEU A 10 9.26 -9.27 17.64
C LEU A 10 9.99 -10.57 18.02
N GLU A 11 10.54 -10.64 19.25
CA GLU A 11 11.15 -11.84 19.83
C GLU A 11 10.12 -12.96 20.08
N ASP A 12 8.87 -12.62 20.42
CA ASP A 12 7.79 -13.62 20.59
C ASP A 12 7.38 -14.24 19.24
N PHE A 13 7.67 -13.57 18.13
CA PHE A 13 7.46 -14.12 16.79
C PHE A 13 8.58 -15.07 16.35
N ALA A 14 9.80 -14.88 16.86
CA ALA A 14 10.92 -15.77 16.55
C ALA A 14 10.60 -17.21 17.02
N ASP A 15 9.99 -17.37 18.20
CA ASP A 15 9.63 -18.69 18.73
C ASP A 15 8.53 -19.39 17.92
N ILE A 16 7.63 -18.61 17.27
CA ILE A 16 6.61 -19.17 16.36
C ILE A 16 7.23 -19.59 15.04
N LEU A 17 8.30 -18.93 14.64
CA LEU A 17 8.94 -19.04 13.34
C LEU A 17 10.16 -19.97 13.35
N ASP A 18 10.86 -20.11 14.49
CA ASP A 18 11.89 -21.16 14.69
C ASP A 18 11.29 -22.57 14.62
N PHE A 19 9.98 -22.70 14.85
CA PHE A 19 9.28 -23.95 14.64
C PHE A 19 9.23 -24.38 13.16
N GLU A 20 9.24 -23.43 12.22
CA GLU A 20 9.22 -23.71 10.78
C GLU A 20 10.62 -23.83 10.15
N GLN A 21 11.69 -23.35 10.80
CA GLN A 21 13.06 -23.41 10.25
C GLN A 21 13.87 -24.68 10.60
N LYS A 22 13.37 -25.54 11.46
CA LYS A 22 13.98 -26.86 11.64
C LYS A 22 13.66 -27.71 10.41
N GLU A 23 14.68 -28.00 9.59
CA GLU A 23 14.59 -29.01 8.54
C GLU A 23 13.86 -30.27 9.07
N PRO A 24 13.01 -30.91 8.26
CA PRO A 24 12.21 -32.04 8.72
C PRO A 24 13.13 -33.23 9.00
N ALA A 25 13.59 -33.34 10.22
CA ALA A 25 13.85 -34.65 10.78
C ALA A 25 12.50 -35.37 10.82
N ALA A 26 12.43 -36.50 10.11
CA ALA A 26 11.26 -37.34 9.92
C ALA A 26 10.26 -37.27 11.09
N SER A 27 8.99 -36.90 10.76
CA SER A 27 7.80 -37.00 11.59
C SER A 27 7.87 -36.38 12.99
N SER A 28 7.40 -35.15 13.15
CA SER A 28 6.78 -34.81 14.43
C SER A 28 5.87 -33.57 14.33
N VAL A 29 4.59 -33.77 14.07
CA VAL A 29 3.57 -32.99 14.76
C VAL A 29 3.94 -33.10 16.25
N PRO A 30 4.08 -32.01 17.02
CA PRO A 30 4.34 -32.09 18.44
C PRO A 30 3.33 -33.06 19.06
N ALA A 31 3.80 -34.04 19.81
CA ALA A 31 2.93 -34.99 20.49
C ALA A 31 1.99 -34.17 21.41
N GLY A 32 0.69 -34.04 21.03
CA GLY A 32 -0.28 -33.20 21.70
C GLY A 32 -0.74 -31.95 20.96
N ALA A 33 -0.41 -31.74 19.68
CA ALA A 33 -1.05 -30.71 18.88
C ALA A 33 -2.57 -30.97 18.86
N ALA A 34 -3.36 -29.93 19.19
CA ALA A 34 -4.81 -30.02 19.08
C ALA A 34 -5.18 -30.19 17.61
N GLU A 35 -6.27 -30.91 17.33
CA GLU A 35 -6.83 -31.00 15.98
C GLU A 35 -8.16 -30.26 15.93
N MET A 36 -8.49 -29.72 14.76
CA MET A 36 -9.77 -29.06 14.51
C MET A 36 -10.28 -29.40 13.12
N ASP A 37 -11.62 -29.54 13.01
CA ASP A 37 -12.30 -29.73 11.74
C ASP A 37 -12.16 -28.48 10.86
N PHE A 38 -11.86 -28.67 9.57
CA PHE A 38 -11.67 -27.56 8.62
C PHE A 38 -12.93 -26.71 8.44
N ASP A 39 -14.10 -27.26 8.68
CA ASP A 39 -15.37 -26.54 8.54
C ASP A 39 -15.64 -25.58 9.72
N ARG A 40 -14.87 -25.68 10.78
CA ARG A 40 -14.88 -24.74 11.92
C ARG A 40 -13.87 -23.60 11.75
N MET A 41 -13.06 -23.63 10.68
CA MET A 41 -12.04 -22.62 10.41
C MET A 41 -12.57 -21.62 9.41
N GLU A 42 -12.48 -20.34 9.74
CA GLU A 42 -12.88 -19.24 8.88
C GLU A 42 -11.66 -18.59 8.21
N GLN A 43 -11.87 -17.98 7.05
CA GLN A 43 -10.84 -17.18 6.42
C GLN A 43 -10.74 -15.80 7.08
N LEU A 44 -9.52 -15.26 7.16
CA LEU A 44 -9.32 -13.89 7.60
C LEU A 44 -10.11 -12.94 6.69
N PRO A 45 -10.94 -12.03 7.22
CA PRO A 45 -11.57 -10.98 6.44
C PRO A 45 -10.53 -10.23 5.61
N GLU A 46 -10.83 -9.95 4.35
CA GLU A 46 -9.91 -9.28 3.41
C GLU A 46 -8.62 -10.04 3.07
N HIS A 47 -8.58 -11.35 3.29
CA HIS A 47 -7.44 -12.17 2.89
C HIS A 47 -7.15 -12.01 1.38
N LYS A 48 -5.98 -11.45 1.03
CA LYS A 48 -5.61 -11.11 -0.36
C LYS A 48 -4.73 -12.15 -1.04
N PHE A 49 -4.23 -13.14 -0.30
CA PHE A 49 -3.33 -14.15 -0.85
C PHE A 49 -4.10 -15.20 -1.65
N LYS A 50 -3.68 -15.41 -2.89
CA LYS A 50 -4.24 -16.45 -3.75
C LYS A 50 -3.83 -17.84 -3.26
N LEU A 51 -4.77 -18.78 -3.32
CA LEU A 51 -4.45 -20.19 -3.08
C LEU A 51 -3.55 -20.73 -4.19
N TYR A 52 -2.82 -21.79 -3.88
CA TYR A 52 -2.01 -22.48 -4.89
C TYR A 52 -2.91 -23.12 -5.93
N GLU A 53 -2.44 -23.15 -7.17
CA GLU A 53 -3.09 -23.76 -8.32
C GLU A 53 -2.07 -24.60 -9.11
N GLY A 54 -2.57 -25.45 -10.01
CA GLY A 54 -1.76 -26.28 -10.88
C GLY A 54 -0.81 -27.20 -10.12
N GLN A 55 0.38 -27.42 -10.68
CA GLN A 55 1.36 -28.39 -10.17
C GLN A 55 1.71 -28.21 -8.68
N ARG A 56 1.81 -26.96 -8.22
CA ARG A 56 2.16 -26.68 -6.81
C ARG A 56 1.07 -27.12 -5.84
N LEU A 57 -0.20 -27.01 -6.24
CA LEU A 57 -1.33 -27.54 -5.47
C LEU A 57 -1.32 -29.07 -5.50
N ASP A 58 -1.11 -29.65 -6.67
CA ASP A 58 -1.09 -31.13 -6.85
C ASP A 58 0.02 -31.77 -6.02
N ASP A 59 1.23 -31.20 -6.03
CA ASP A 59 2.36 -31.66 -5.21
C ASP A 59 2.05 -31.58 -3.72
N MET A 60 1.39 -30.53 -3.26
CA MET A 60 0.97 -30.37 -1.86
C MET A 60 -0.10 -31.38 -1.48
N VAL A 61 -1.09 -31.63 -2.33
CA VAL A 61 -2.14 -32.64 -2.12
C VAL A 61 -1.54 -34.04 -2.00
N GLU A 62 -0.60 -34.36 -2.88
CA GLU A 62 0.07 -35.67 -2.84
C GLU A 62 0.93 -35.83 -1.58
N SER A 63 1.68 -34.80 -1.20
CA SER A 63 2.44 -34.80 0.06
C SER A 63 1.53 -34.99 1.28
N ILE A 64 0.38 -34.31 1.31
CA ILE A 64 -0.57 -34.45 2.42
C ILE A 64 -1.23 -35.84 2.44
N ARG A 65 -1.48 -36.46 1.29
CA ARG A 65 -1.97 -37.84 1.23
C ARG A 65 -0.98 -38.85 1.82
N GLN A 66 0.32 -38.63 1.60
CA GLN A 66 1.36 -39.54 2.07
C GLN A 66 1.71 -39.32 3.54
N PHE A 67 1.79 -38.08 3.99
CA PHE A 67 2.39 -37.74 5.28
C PHE A 67 1.42 -37.00 6.23
N GLY A 68 0.22 -36.66 5.79
CA GLY A 68 -0.67 -35.77 6.53
C GLY A 68 -0.17 -34.32 6.51
N ILE A 69 -0.81 -33.47 7.30
CA ILE A 69 -0.38 -32.10 7.52
C ILE A 69 0.70 -32.05 8.60
N LEU A 70 1.95 -31.91 8.18
CA LEU A 70 3.11 -31.94 9.09
C LEU A 70 3.27 -30.65 9.89
N THR A 71 2.97 -29.50 9.29
CA THR A 71 3.06 -28.18 9.93
C THR A 71 1.68 -27.72 10.37
N PRO A 72 1.47 -27.40 11.66
CA PRO A 72 0.16 -26.98 12.17
C PRO A 72 -0.39 -25.72 11.46
N ILE A 73 -1.70 -25.64 11.38
CA ILE A 73 -2.45 -24.45 10.93
C ILE A 73 -2.49 -23.48 12.11
N ILE A 74 -2.14 -22.21 11.87
CA ILE A 74 -2.19 -21.19 12.92
C ILE A 74 -3.54 -20.49 12.83
N LEU A 75 -4.29 -20.52 13.94
CA LEU A 75 -5.61 -19.93 14.07
C LEU A 75 -5.57 -18.78 15.08
N TRP A 76 -6.38 -17.78 14.83
CA TRP A 76 -6.75 -16.75 15.79
C TRP A 76 -8.14 -17.07 16.36
N HIS A 77 -8.23 -17.21 17.67
CA HIS A 77 -9.48 -17.31 18.37
C HIS A 77 -9.97 -15.90 18.71
N THR A 78 -11.07 -15.50 18.10
CA THR A 78 -11.65 -14.16 18.27
C THR A 78 -12.53 -14.10 19.52
N ASP A 79 -12.84 -12.88 19.99
CA ASP A 79 -13.74 -12.65 21.12
C ASP A 79 -15.17 -13.17 20.86
N ASP A 80 -15.56 -13.32 19.60
CA ASP A 80 -16.85 -13.88 19.15
C ASP A 80 -16.83 -15.42 19.01
N ASP A 81 -15.84 -16.09 19.60
CA ASP A 81 -15.66 -17.57 19.58
C ASP A 81 -15.48 -18.14 18.16
N ARG A 82 -14.89 -17.39 17.23
CA ARG A 82 -14.55 -17.83 15.88
C ARG A 82 -13.07 -18.19 15.78
N HIS A 83 -12.76 -19.13 14.89
CA HIS A 83 -11.40 -19.58 14.64
C HIS A 83 -10.97 -19.14 13.22
N VAL A 84 -10.19 -18.09 13.14
CA VAL A 84 -9.77 -17.45 11.88
C VAL A 84 -8.37 -17.92 11.50
N ILE A 85 -8.19 -18.38 10.27
CA ILE A 85 -6.90 -18.87 9.78
C ILE A 85 -5.94 -17.69 9.57
N LEU A 86 -4.82 -17.67 10.29
CA LEU A 86 -3.71 -16.74 10.08
C LEU A 86 -2.66 -17.32 9.13
N SER A 87 -2.38 -18.63 9.24
CA SER A 87 -1.43 -19.33 8.37
C SER A 87 -1.91 -20.74 8.09
N GLY A 88 -1.75 -21.16 6.83
CA GLY A 88 -2.08 -22.53 6.43
C GLY A 88 -3.28 -22.66 5.50
N HIS A 89 -3.79 -21.58 4.90
CA HIS A 89 -4.89 -21.63 3.94
C HIS A 89 -4.68 -22.67 2.82
N ASN A 90 -3.47 -22.77 2.28
CA ASN A 90 -3.13 -23.78 1.27
C ASN A 90 -3.13 -25.19 1.83
N ARG A 91 -2.70 -25.38 3.10
CA ARG A 91 -2.74 -26.69 3.80
C ARG A 91 -4.16 -27.14 4.03
N VAL A 92 -5.06 -26.25 4.44
CA VAL A 92 -6.49 -26.55 4.58
C VAL A 92 -7.11 -26.91 3.23
N ASN A 93 -6.85 -26.11 2.18
CA ASN A 93 -7.38 -26.38 0.85
C ASN A 93 -6.87 -27.73 0.31
N ALA A 94 -5.58 -27.96 0.36
CA ALA A 94 -4.98 -29.21 -0.12
C ALA A 94 -5.36 -30.41 0.77
N GLY A 95 -5.56 -30.22 2.09
CA GLY A 95 -6.08 -31.22 3.00
C GLY A 95 -7.48 -31.68 2.64
N LYS A 96 -8.38 -30.74 2.37
CA LYS A 96 -9.76 -31.05 1.87
C LYS A 96 -9.71 -31.84 0.56
N LEU A 97 -8.85 -31.44 -0.38
CA LEU A 97 -8.65 -32.17 -1.64
C LEU A 97 -7.98 -33.54 -1.46
N ALA A 98 -7.16 -33.71 -0.44
CA ALA A 98 -6.59 -34.99 -0.08
C ALA A 98 -7.57 -35.93 0.65
N GLY A 99 -8.77 -35.44 1.01
CA GLY A 99 -9.81 -36.22 1.69
C GLY A 99 -9.76 -36.13 3.22
N LEU A 100 -8.98 -35.23 3.80
CA LEU A 100 -8.96 -34.98 5.24
C LEU A 100 -10.12 -34.05 5.64
N THR A 101 -10.66 -34.26 6.83
CA THR A 101 -11.71 -33.41 7.44
C THR A 101 -11.18 -32.50 8.53
N SER A 102 -10.02 -32.82 9.11
CA SER A 102 -9.39 -32.10 10.21
C SER A 102 -7.89 -31.98 9.99
N GLY A 103 -7.25 -31.16 10.79
CA GLY A 103 -5.79 -31.03 10.79
C GLY A 103 -5.26 -30.45 12.10
N PRO A 104 -3.92 -30.55 12.31
CA PRO A 104 -3.26 -30.03 13.50
C PRO A 104 -3.29 -28.51 13.53
N ILE A 105 -3.54 -27.93 14.71
CA ILE A 105 -3.70 -26.50 14.91
C ILE A 105 -2.82 -25.97 16.03
N ILE A 106 -2.52 -24.67 15.94
CA ILE A 106 -2.04 -23.82 17.04
C ILE A 106 -3.01 -22.64 17.14
N VAL A 107 -3.62 -22.46 18.30
CA VAL A 107 -4.55 -21.35 18.52
C VAL A 107 -3.82 -20.20 19.21
N LYS A 108 -4.08 -18.99 18.74
CA LYS A 108 -3.63 -17.73 19.33
C LYS A 108 -4.84 -16.98 19.87
N ASP A 109 -4.83 -16.72 21.17
CA ASP A 109 -5.86 -15.97 21.88
C ASP A 109 -5.41 -14.51 22.10
N ASN A 110 -6.36 -13.64 22.41
CA ASN A 110 -6.10 -12.26 22.84
C ASN A 110 -5.28 -11.40 21.84
N LEU A 111 -5.45 -11.61 20.54
CA LEU A 111 -4.85 -10.78 19.51
C LEU A 111 -5.80 -9.64 19.11
N ALA A 112 -5.25 -8.44 18.93
CA ALA A 112 -5.94 -7.39 18.18
C ALA A 112 -6.02 -7.76 16.69
N TYR A 113 -7.01 -7.24 15.98
CA TYR A 113 -7.18 -7.50 14.54
C TYR A 113 -5.92 -7.15 13.74
N GLU A 114 -5.30 -6.02 14.05
CA GLU A 114 -4.08 -5.53 13.39
C GLU A 114 -2.90 -6.50 13.59
N ASP A 115 -2.76 -7.07 14.77
CA ASP A 115 -1.72 -8.06 15.08
C ASP A 115 -1.99 -9.37 14.33
N ALA A 116 -3.25 -9.80 14.26
CA ALA A 116 -3.65 -10.99 13.49
C ALA A 116 -3.33 -10.83 11.99
N VAL A 117 -3.64 -9.66 11.42
CA VAL A 117 -3.30 -9.33 10.02
C VAL A 117 -1.79 -9.32 9.80
N LEU A 118 -1.03 -8.75 10.74
CA LEU A 118 0.43 -8.73 10.67
C LEU A 118 1.02 -10.14 10.69
N ILE A 119 0.55 -11.03 11.59
CA ILE A 119 0.98 -12.44 11.63
C ILE A 119 0.67 -13.14 10.31
N ALA A 120 -0.53 -12.93 9.76
CA ALA A 120 -0.92 -13.56 8.51
C ALA A 120 -0.06 -13.08 7.32
N THR A 121 0.29 -11.80 7.26
CA THR A 121 1.16 -11.27 6.21
C THR A 121 2.60 -11.73 6.36
N GLU A 122 3.17 -11.70 7.56
CA GLU A 122 4.53 -12.17 7.87
C GLU A 122 4.72 -13.65 7.54
N THR A 123 3.79 -14.50 7.97
CA THR A 123 3.89 -15.94 7.70
C THR A 123 3.83 -16.24 6.21
N ASN A 124 2.99 -15.53 5.44
CA ASN A 124 2.94 -15.68 3.99
C ASN A 124 4.24 -15.21 3.32
N LEU A 125 4.81 -14.09 3.77
CA LEU A 125 6.08 -13.57 3.24
C LEU A 125 7.27 -14.51 3.48
N ARG A 126 7.27 -15.23 4.60
CA ARG A 126 8.33 -16.19 4.94
C ARG A 126 8.17 -17.54 4.23
N GLN A 127 6.93 -18.00 4.05
CA GLN A 127 6.63 -19.26 3.37
C GLN A 127 6.74 -19.16 1.85
N ARG A 128 6.56 -17.96 1.29
CA ARG A 128 6.69 -17.68 -0.14
C ARG A 128 7.84 -16.70 -0.34
N SER A 129 8.66 -16.95 -1.36
CA SER A 129 9.57 -15.89 -1.80
C SER A 129 8.75 -14.64 -2.18
N PHE A 130 9.21 -13.46 -1.77
CA PHE A 130 8.56 -12.21 -2.18
C PHE A 130 8.44 -12.11 -3.71
N ALA A 131 9.36 -12.75 -4.44
CA ALA A 131 9.33 -12.83 -5.90
C ALA A 131 8.16 -13.65 -6.45
N ASP A 132 7.61 -14.59 -5.67
CA ASP A 132 6.49 -15.46 -6.07
C ASP A 132 5.12 -14.81 -5.83
N LEU A 133 5.08 -13.70 -5.09
CA LEU A 133 3.84 -12.96 -4.83
C LEU A 133 3.45 -12.13 -6.05
N SER A 134 2.15 -12.01 -6.32
CA SER A 134 1.61 -11.09 -7.32
C SER A 134 1.82 -9.62 -6.90
N HIS A 135 1.62 -8.68 -7.81
CA HIS A 135 1.73 -7.25 -7.48
C HIS A 135 0.72 -6.81 -6.42
N SER A 136 -0.49 -7.35 -6.47
CA SER A 136 -1.54 -7.08 -5.47
C SER A 136 -1.16 -7.61 -4.09
N GLU A 137 -0.64 -8.84 -4.01
CA GLU A 137 -0.19 -9.46 -2.77
C GLU A 137 0.99 -8.70 -2.16
N ARG A 138 1.99 -8.29 -2.98
CA ARG A 138 3.12 -7.47 -2.52
C ARG A 138 2.67 -6.12 -1.98
N SER A 139 1.75 -5.46 -2.68
CA SER A 139 1.18 -4.17 -2.25
C SER A 139 0.46 -4.33 -0.92
N TYR A 140 -0.37 -5.35 -0.78
CA TYR A 140 -1.09 -5.64 0.47
C TYR A 140 -0.13 -5.86 1.64
N CYS A 141 0.85 -6.75 1.50
CA CYS A 141 1.82 -7.04 2.56
C CYS A 141 2.58 -5.79 3.00
N LEU A 142 3.13 -5.04 2.04
CA LEU A 142 3.93 -3.86 2.37
C LEU A 142 3.09 -2.74 2.99
N THR A 143 1.83 -2.59 2.59
CA THR A 143 0.89 -1.64 3.21
C THR A 143 0.59 -2.03 4.65
N GLN A 144 0.27 -3.30 4.92
CA GLN A 144 0.00 -3.78 6.27
C GLN A 144 1.21 -3.59 7.20
N HIS A 145 2.42 -3.88 6.71
CA HIS A 145 3.65 -3.66 7.46
C HIS A 145 3.90 -2.17 7.75
N TYR A 146 3.68 -1.32 6.76
CA TYR A 146 3.81 0.12 6.91
C TYR A 146 2.82 0.67 7.97
N ASP A 147 1.55 0.26 7.89
CA ASP A 147 0.52 0.68 8.83
C ASP A 147 0.81 0.16 10.26
N ALA A 148 1.25 -1.08 10.40
CA ALA A 148 1.63 -1.64 11.69
C ALA A 148 2.82 -0.88 12.32
N MET A 149 3.83 -0.52 11.53
CA MET A 149 4.95 0.31 12.01
C MET A 149 4.49 1.70 12.44
N LYS A 150 3.54 2.28 11.71
CA LYS A 150 2.97 3.59 12.02
C LYS A 150 2.21 3.57 13.36
N CYS A 151 1.39 2.55 13.59
CA CYS A 151 0.65 2.35 14.85
C CYS A 151 1.57 2.13 16.05
N GLN A 152 2.70 1.45 15.87
CA GLN A 152 3.65 1.18 16.95
C GLN A 152 4.56 2.36 17.30
N GLY A 153 4.48 3.48 16.57
CA GLY A 153 5.33 4.67 16.78
C GLY A 153 6.83 4.40 16.64
N LYS A 154 7.20 3.29 16.02
CA LYS A 154 8.58 2.89 15.79
C LYS A 154 9.07 3.48 14.47
N ARG A 155 10.31 4.02 14.46
CA ARG A 155 11.02 4.45 13.25
C ARG A 155 10.31 5.57 12.46
N ASN A 156 9.99 6.66 13.16
CA ASN A 156 9.36 7.85 12.56
C ASN A 156 10.18 8.48 11.43
N ASP A 157 11.48 8.29 11.41
CA ASP A 157 12.41 8.71 10.36
C ASP A 157 12.13 7.97 9.04
N LEU A 158 12.01 6.64 9.10
CA LEU A 158 11.69 5.81 7.94
C LEU A 158 10.27 6.07 7.43
N LEU A 159 9.31 6.21 8.35
CA LEU A 159 7.92 6.50 7.99
C LEU A 159 7.81 7.82 7.22
N LYS A 160 8.50 8.88 7.66
CA LYS A 160 8.54 10.17 6.97
C LYS A 160 9.16 10.08 5.58
N GLU A 161 10.24 9.31 5.41
CA GLU A 161 10.86 9.13 4.11
C GLU A 161 9.93 8.37 3.14
N ILE A 162 9.30 7.29 3.60
CA ILE A 162 8.31 6.57 2.80
C ILE A 162 7.14 7.50 2.45
N GLU A 163 6.66 8.30 3.38
CA GLU A 163 5.57 9.25 3.16
C GLU A 163 5.91 10.29 2.10
N THR A 164 7.16 10.79 2.09
CA THR A 164 7.67 11.68 1.03
C THR A 164 7.70 10.98 -0.33
N LEU A 165 8.13 9.73 -0.39
CA LEU A 165 8.15 8.92 -1.62
C LEU A 165 6.75 8.54 -2.12
N LEU A 166 5.77 8.45 -1.23
CA LEU A 166 4.38 8.19 -1.58
C LEU A 166 3.72 9.38 -2.30
N ASN A 167 4.17 10.62 -2.02
CA ASN A 167 3.61 11.84 -2.58
C ASN A 167 4.67 12.70 -3.31
N PRO A 168 5.32 12.18 -4.36
CA PRO A 168 6.39 12.88 -5.06
C PRO A 168 5.94 14.15 -5.80
N HIS A 169 4.62 14.32 -5.97
CA HIS A 169 3.98 15.46 -6.63
C HIS A 169 3.27 16.41 -5.67
N GLY A 170 3.34 16.13 -4.34
CA GLY A 170 2.81 17.03 -3.31
C GLY A 170 3.62 18.33 -3.27
N SER A 171 2.92 19.45 -3.14
CA SER A 171 3.54 20.78 -3.08
C SER A 171 4.44 20.90 -1.84
N GLU A 172 5.72 21.14 -2.10
CA GLU A 172 6.69 21.91 -1.34
C GLU A 172 6.83 21.68 0.18
N GLU A 173 7.65 20.71 0.54
CA GLU A 173 8.77 20.88 1.47
C GLU A 173 9.76 19.73 1.22
N ASN A 174 10.50 19.81 0.09
CA ASN A 174 11.61 18.90 -0.15
C ASN A 174 12.78 19.28 0.75
N PRO A 175 13.16 18.44 1.73
CA PRO A 175 14.45 18.61 2.37
C PRO A 175 15.54 18.45 1.31
N SER A 176 16.50 19.37 1.26
CA SER A 176 17.56 19.40 0.26
C SER A 176 18.31 18.06 0.25
N SER A 177 18.68 17.61 -0.95
CA SER A 177 19.35 16.34 -1.24
C SER A 177 20.65 16.08 -0.43
N SER A 178 21.21 17.08 0.25
CA SER A 178 22.39 16.96 1.09
C SER A 178 22.12 16.38 2.49
N GLU A 179 20.89 16.50 3.02
CA GLU A 179 20.52 15.90 4.31
C GLU A 179 20.17 14.42 4.19
N LEU A 180 19.74 13.98 3.02
CA LEU A 180 19.40 12.58 2.71
C LEU A 180 20.64 11.67 2.71
N GLN A 181 21.82 12.18 2.33
CA GLN A 181 23.04 11.36 2.23
C GLN A 181 23.66 10.99 3.58
N THR A 182 23.40 11.73 4.66
CA THR A 182 24.02 11.49 5.98
C THR A 182 23.23 10.51 6.85
N LYS A 183 21.96 10.26 6.54
CA LYS A 183 21.07 9.34 7.30
C LYS A 183 21.01 7.91 6.77
N MET A 184 21.77 7.57 5.74
CA MET A 184 21.68 6.30 4.99
C MET A 184 22.06 5.01 5.75
N ARG A 185 22.51 5.08 7.00
CA ARG A 185 23.06 3.90 7.72
C ARG A 185 22.05 3.06 8.52
N THR A 186 20.82 3.52 8.73
CA THR A 186 19.82 2.79 9.56
C THR A 186 18.78 2.03 8.71
N ASP A 187 18.78 2.22 7.42
CA ASP A 187 17.69 1.90 6.51
C ASP A 187 17.86 0.60 5.74
N GLU A 188 19.00 -0.08 5.91
CA GLU A 188 19.30 -1.32 5.21
C GLU A 188 18.38 -2.49 5.61
N LYS A 189 17.77 -2.46 6.80
CA LYS A 189 17.03 -3.63 7.29
C LYS A 189 15.69 -3.87 6.59
N LEU A 190 14.86 -2.86 6.31
CA LEU A 190 13.60 -3.10 5.60
C LEU A 190 13.80 -3.43 4.12
N GLY A 191 14.82 -2.83 3.50
CA GLY A 191 15.25 -3.22 2.15
C GLY A 191 15.91 -4.59 2.12
N GLN A 192 16.61 -4.99 3.19
CA GLN A 192 17.25 -6.30 3.30
C GLN A 192 16.23 -7.43 3.50
N ASP A 193 15.19 -7.22 4.34
CA ASP A 193 14.16 -8.24 4.58
C ASP A 193 13.39 -8.61 3.29
N TYR A 194 13.21 -7.65 2.36
CA TYR A 194 12.50 -7.90 1.09
C TYR A 194 13.37 -7.78 -0.15
N SER A 195 14.66 -7.51 -0.04
CA SER A 195 15.56 -7.24 -1.17
C SER A 195 15.04 -6.15 -2.12
N LEU A 196 14.34 -5.14 -1.58
CA LEU A 196 13.73 -4.05 -2.32
C LEU A 196 14.36 -2.71 -1.93
N SER A 197 14.44 -1.79 -2.90
CA SER A 197 14.74 -0.39 -2.60
C SER A 197 13.52 0.28 -1.96
N ARG A 198 13.75 1.31 -1.13
CA ARG A 198 12.68 2.10 -0.48
C ARG A 198 11.72 2.70 -1.49
N ASP A 199 12.22 3.24 -2.59
CA ASP A 199 11.42 3.74 -3.70
C ASP A 199 10.45 2.67 -4.22
N LYS A 200 10.91 1.42 -4.33
CA LYS A 200 10.06 0.31 -4.78
C LYS A 200 9.03 -0.08 -3.72
N VAL A 201 9.39 -0.03 -2.43
CA VAL A 201 8.46 -0.23 -1.30
C VAL A 201 7.36 0.84 -1.33
N ALA A 202 7.73 2.12 -1.42
CA ALA A 202 6.77 3.23 -1.49
C ALA A 202 5.84 3.09 -2.70
N LYS A 203 6.36 2.70 -3.87
CA LYS A 203 5.52 2.45 -5.06
C LYS A 203 4.52 1.32 -4.84
N TYR A 204 4.92 0.21 -4.19
CA TYR A 204 3.99 -0.86 -3.86
C TYR A 204 2.92 -0.42 -2.86
N ILE A 205 3.29 0.34 -1.82
CA ILE A 205 2.33 0.89 -0.86
C ILE A 205 1.35 1.82 -1.59
N ARG A 206 1.84 2.69 -2.49
CA ARG A 206 0.98 3.59 -3.27
C ARG A 206 -0.03 2.85 -4.14
N LEU A 207 0.34 1.69 -4.68
CA LEU A 207 -0.57 0.84 -5.46
C LEU A 207 -1.82 0.42 -4.68
N SER A 208 -1.80 0.41 -3.33
CA SER A 208 -2.99 0.12 -2.51
C SER A 208 -4.17 1.06 -2.80
N ASN A 209 -3.91 2.22 -3.42
CA ASN A 209 -4.95 3.14 -3.88
C ASN A 209 -5.68 2.69 -5.16
N LEU A 210 -5.25 1.62 -5.82
CA LEU A 210 -5.96 1.09 -6.97
C LEU A 210 -7.20 0.30 -6.56
N ILE A 211 -8.22 0.31 -7.43
CA ILE A 211 -9.38 -0.57 -7.28
C ILE A 211 -9.01 -2.03 -7.62
N PRO A 212 -9.73 -3.02 -7.09
CA PRO A 212 -9.43 -4.44 -7.32
C PRO A 212 -9.32 -4.83 -8.80
N THR A 213 -10.20 -4.33 -9.65
CA THR A 213 -10.18 -4.60 -11.09
C THR A 213 -8.89 -4.14 -11.79
N LEU A 214 -8.35 -2.97 -11.43
CA LEU A 214 -7.06 -2.53 -11.95
C LEU A 214 -5.92 -3.41 -11.43
N PHE A 215 -5.97 -3.86 -10.19
CA PHE A 215 -4.99 -4.80 -9.66
C PHE A 215 -5.00 -6.14 -10.41
N GLU A 216 -6.17 -6.66 -10.74
CA GLU A 216 -6.29 -7.89 -11.54
C GLU A 216 -5.63 -7.72 -12.90
N GLN A 217 -5.80 -6.58 -13.56
CA GLN A 217 -5.14 -6.26 -14.83
C GLN A 217 -3.62 -6.11 -14.69
N VAL A 218 -3.13 -5.58 -13.56
CA VAL A 218 -1.69 -5.52 -13.26
C VAL A 218 -1.13 -6.92 -13.01
N ASP A 219 -1.82 -7.75 -12.24
CA ASP A 219 -1.42 -9.13 -11.96
C ASP A 219 -1.44 -10.00 -13.22
N ALA A 220 -2.37 -9.74 -14.14
CA ALA A 220 -2.44 -10.38 -15.46
C ALA A 220 -1.36 -9.89 -16.43
N GLY A 221 -0.62 -8.82 -16.09
CA GLY A 221 0.40 -8.23 -16.96
C GLY A 221 -0.15 -7.33 -18.07
N GLU A 222 -1.44 -7.01 -18.04
CA GLU A 222 -2.09 -6.10 -19.01
C GLU A 222 -1.66 -4.65 -18.79
N ILE A 223 -1.40 -4.28 -17.53
CA ILE A 223 -0.88 -2.99 -17.12
C ILE A 223 0.50 -3.19 -16.48
N ALA A 224 1.52 -2.51 -17.01
CA ALA A 224 2.85 -2.54 -16.43
C ALA A 224 2.89 -1.88 -15.04
N PHE A 225 3.72 -2.39 -14.12
CA PHE A 225 3.84 -1.90 -12.74
C PHE A 225 4.00 -0.37 -12.63
N LEU A 226 4.86 0.24 -13.46
CA LEU A 226 5.07 1.69 -13.42
C LEU A 226 3.86 2.48 -13.95
N ALA A 227 3.15 1.96 -14.96
CA ALA A 227 1.91 2.58 -15.44
C ALA A 227 0.82 2.50 -14.36
N ALA A 228 0.71 1.36 -13.67
CA ALA A 228 -0.19 1.19 -12.53
C ALA A 228 0.14 2.17 -11.39
N TYR A 229 1.41 2.40 -11.12
CA TYR A 229 1.85 3.41 -10.14
C TYR A 229 1.35 4.81 -10.50
N GLU A 230 1.44 5.22 -11.78
CA GLU A 230 0.89 6.50 -12.22
C GLU A 230 -0.64 6.56 -12.07
N LEU A 231 -1.35 5.48 -12.40
CA LEU A 231 -2.80 5.40 -12.22
C LEU A 231 -3.23 5.47 -10.74
N SER A 232 -2.38 5.07 -9.82
CA SER A 232 -2.67 5.12 -8.38
C SER A 232 -2.78 6.54 -7.80
N PHE A 233 -2.35 7.57 -8.55
CA PHE A 233 -2.55 8.98 -8.21
C PHE A 233 -3.94 9.51 -8.60
N ILE A 234 -4.71 8.76 -9.36
CA ILE A 234 -6.11 9.09 -9.66
C ILE A 234 -6.96 8.66 -8.46
N GLU A 235 -7.25 9.59 -7.54
CA GLU A 235 -7.97 9.27 -6.30
C GLU A 235 -9.44 8.95 -6.53
N ASP A 236 -10.02 9.46 -7.62
CA ASP A 236 -11.40 9.22 -8.02
C ASP A 236 -11.59 7.76 -8.48
N LYS A 237 -12.27 6.97 -7.64
CA LYS A 237 -12.52 5.54 -7.89
C LYS A 237 -13.43 5.29 -9.11
N ASP A 238 -14.31 6.24 -9.43
CA ASP A 238 -15.17 6.12 -10.61
C ASP A 238 -14.36 6.31 -11.89
N LYS A 239 -13.37 7.22 -11.88
CA LYS A 239 -12.42 7.36 -12.98
C LYS A 239 -11.52 6.14 -13.14
N GLN A 240 -11.04 5.58 -12.03
CA GLN A 240 -10.31 4.31 -12.08
C GLN A 240 -11.16 3.19 -12.69
N ARG A 241 -12.46 3.11 -12.34
CA ARG A 241 -13.38 2.12 -12.86
C ARG A 241 -13.60 2.29 -14.38
N GLN A 242 -13.84 3.51 -14.84
CA GLN A 242 -13.94 3.82 -16.26
C GLN A 242 -12.69 3.40 -17.04
N ILE A 243 -11.50 3.69 -16.51
CA ILE A 243 -10.23 3.28 -17.13
C ILE A 243 -10.13 1.74 -17.19
N ALA A 244 -10.47 1.04 -16.11
CA ALA A 244 -10.44 -0.42 -16.08
C ALA A 244 -11.40 -1.05 -17.09
N GLU A 245 -12.61 -0.49 -17.23
CA GLU A 245 -13.63 -0.92 -18.20
C GLU A 245 -13.14 -0.73 -19.64
N PHE A 246 -12.57 0.41 -19.99
CA PHE A 246 -12.02 0.64 -21.33
C PHE A 246 -10.86 -0.29 -21.67
N ILE A 247 -10.02 -0.66 -20.68
CA ILE A 247 -8.98 -1.66 -20.89
C ILE A 247 -9.58 -3.03 -21.14
N GLN A 248 -10.58 -3.43 -20.33
CA GLN A 248 -11.15 -4.76 -20.36
C GLN A 248 -12.04 -5.00 -21.58
N TYR A 249 -12.91 -4.04 -21.91
CA TYR A 249 -13.95 -4.24 -22.95
C TYR A 249 -13.54 -3.72 -24.31
N ASP A 250 -12.79 -2.62 -24.37
CA ASP A 250 -12.35 -2.00 -25.63
C ASP A 250 -10.92 -2.40 -26.02
N GLY A 251 -10.22 -3.15 -25.16
CA GLY A 251 -8.89 -3.67 -25.43
C GLY A 251 -7.81 -2.60 -25.50
N TYR A 252 -8.03 -1.41 -24.91
CA TYR A 252 -7.01 -0.37 -24.86
C TYR A 252 -5.84 -0.79 -24.00
N LYS A 253 -4.63 -0.45 -24.48
CA LYS A 253 -3.38 -0.68 -23.72
C LYS A 253 -2.94 0.61 -23.06
N VAL A 254 -2.59 0.52 -21.77
CA VAL A 254 -2.06 1.64 -21.00
C VAL A 254 -0.55 1.48 -20.88
N ASP A 255 0.18 2.31 -21.62
CA ASP A 255 1.61 2.48 -21.46
C ASP A 255 1.92 3.62 -20.46
N MET A 256 3.20 3.79 -20.15
CA MET A 256 3.66 4.81 -19.19
C MET A 256 3.20 6.22 -19.56
N LYS A 257 3.26 6.59 -20.85
CA LYS A 257 2.86 7.94 -21.31
C LYS A 257 1.37 8.19 -21.15
N LYS A 258 0.55 7.19 -21.47
CA LYS A 258 -0.90 7.28 -21.29
C LYS A 258 -1.27 7.39 -19.81
N ALA A 259 -0.61 6.59 -18.96
CA ALA A 259 -0.81 6.64 -17.51
C ALA A 259 -0.43 8.01 -16.91
N GLU A 260 0.72 8.58 -17.29
CA GLU A 260 1.11 9.93 -16.92
C GLU A 260 0.11 11.00 -17.40
N LEU A 261 -0.37 10.89 -18.64
CA LEU A 261 -1.39 11.81 -19.15
C LEU A 261 -2.70 11.72 -18.38
N LEU A 262 -3.18 10.50 -18.07
CA LEU A 262 -4.39 10.30 -17.27
C LEU A 262 -4.25 10.96 -15.89
N ARG A 263 -3.11 10.79 -15.22
CA ARG A 263 -2.79 11.47 -13.96
C ARG A 263 -2.79 13.00 -14.14
N ASP A 264 -2.03 13.54 -15.11
CA ASP A 264 -1.91 14.98 -15.33
C ASP A 264 -3.29 15.63 -15.63
N TYR A 265 -4.17 14.91 -16.36
CA TYR A 265 -5.54 15.35 -16.61
C TYR A 265 -6.40 15.29 -15.36
N HIS A 266 -6.19 14.28 -14.50
CA HIS A 266 -6.87 14.19 -13.19
C HIS A 266 -6.46 15.35 -12.26
N GLU A 267 -5.17 15.59 -12.08
CA GLU A 267 -4.64 16.70 -11.27
C GLU A 267 -5.15 18.06 -11.77
N SER A 268 -5.28 18.23 -13.07
CA SER A 268 -5.83 19.45 -13.69
C SER A 268 -7.37 19.52 -13.65
N LYS A 269 -8.06 18.53 -13.03
CA LYS A 269 -9.53 18.43 -13.00
C LYS A 269 -10.19 18.40 -14.38
N LYS A 270 -9.48 17.87 -15.39
CA LYS A 270 -9.90 17.78 -16.78
C LYS A 270 -10.10 16.34 -17.26
N LEU A 271 -10.02 15.37 -16.39
CA LEU A 271 -10.20 13.96 -16.71
C LEU A 271 -11.70 13.65 -16.84
N THR A 272 -12.25 13.92 -18.03
CA THR A 272 -13.60 13.50 -18.44
C THR A 272 -13.55 12.13 -19.09
N GLU A 273 -14.68 11.47 -19.28
CA GLU A 273 -14.78 10.19 -19.99
C GLU A 273 -14.23 10.29 -21.41
N ASP A 274 -14.62 11.33 -22.17
CA ASP A 274 -14.09 11.60 -23.53
C ASP A 274 -12.56 11.77 -23.49
N ALA A 275 -12.02 12.44 -22.46
CA ALA A 275 -10.59 12.61 -22.32
C ALA A 275 -9.87 11.28 -22.06
N ILE A 276 -10.47 10.38 -21.26
CA ILE A 276 -9.94 9.03 -21.01
C ILE A 276 -9.85 8.28 -22.35
N VAL A 277 -10.95 8.21 -23.11
CA VAL A 277 -11.00 7.53 -24.41
C VAL A 277 -9.96 8.12 -25.37
N GLN A 278 -9.87 9.44 -25.51
CA GLN A 278 -8.91 10.11 -26.39
C GLN A 278 -7.45 9.86 -25.99
N ILE A 279 -7.16 9.73 -24.70
CA ILE A 279 -5.82 9.39 -24.21
C ILE A 279 -5.52 7.92 -24.49
N LEU A 280 -6.47 7.02 -24.19
CA LEU A 280 -6.30 5.59 -24.38
C LEU A 280 -6.20 5.20 -25.86
N SER A 281 -6.97 5.86 -26.75
CA SER A 281 -6.86 5.68 -28.20
C SER A 281 -5.57 6.24 -28.80
N GLY A 282 -4.92 7.17 -28.08
CA GLY A 282 -3.70 7.85 -28.55
C GLY A 282 -3.96 9.12 -29.36
N GLU A 283 -5.22 9.55 -29.51
CA GLU A 283 -5.56 10.82 -30.16
C GLU A 283 -5.04 12.03 -29.38
N LYS A 284 -4.97 11.90 -28.05
CA LYS A 284 -4.54 12.93 -27.12
C LYS A 284 -3.21 12.57 -26.47
N ASN A 285 -2.13 13.19 -26.92
CA ASN A 285 -0.74 12.87 -26.52
C ASN A 285 -0.02 14.04 -25.86
N ARG A 286 -0.73 15.11 -25.48
CA ARG A 286 -0.13 16.32 -24.88
C ARG A 286 -0.70 16.55 -23.49
N LYS A 287 0.18 16.93 -22.55
CA LYS A 287 -0.21 17.35 -21.20
C LYS A 287 -1.26 18.46 -21.26
N PRO A 288 -2.21 18.49 -20.32
CA PRO A 288 -3.19 19.56 -20.25
C PRO A 288 -2.44 20.89 -20.09
N LYS A 289 -2.81 21.89 -20.87
CA LYS A 289 -2.28 23.23 -20.66
C LYS A 289 -2.69 23.67 -19.26
N GLY A 290 -1.74 23.68 -18.34
CA GLY A 290 -1.95 24.27 -17.01
C GLY A 290 -2.39 25.71 -17.20
N VAL A 291 -3.35 26.13 -16.42
CA VAL A 291 -3.63 27.56 -16.26
C VAL A 291 -2.42 28.10 -15.49
N LYS A 292 -1.38 28.51 -16.23
CA LYS A 292 -0.29 29.28 -15.60
C LYS A 292 -0.97 30.49 -14.99
N PRO A 293 -0.82 30.75 -13.67
CA PRO A 293 -1.31 31.99 -13.10
C PRO A 293 -0.75 33.11 -13.96
N LYS A 294 -1.63 34.01 -14.44
CA LYS A 294 -1.19 35.14 -15.25
C LYS A 294 -0.22 35.93 -14.37
N ALA A 295 1.04 36.01 -14.83
CA ALA A 295 2.02 36.84 -14.14
C ALA A 295 1.48 38.28 -14.11
N VAL A 296 1.13 38.75 -12.92
CA VAL A 296 0.67 40.11 -12.72
C VAL A 296 1.90 40.99 -12.59
N LYS A 297 2.16 41.82 -13.58
CA LYS A 297 3.23 42.84 -13.51
C LYS A 297 2.73 43.98 -12.62
N ILE A 298 3.29 44.09 -11.43
CA ILE A 298 3.04 45.22 -10.52
C ILE A 298 3.78 46.44 -11.09
N LYS A 299 3.06 47.57 -11.24
CA LYS A 299 3.69 48.80 -11.77
C LYS A 299 4.75 49.31 -10.78
N PRO A 300 5.91 49.82 -11.28
CA PRO A 300 6.94 50.36 -10.40
C PRO A 300 6.44 51.43 -9.40
N SER A 301 5.44 52.22 -9.80
CA SER A 301 4.80 53.24 -8.96
C SER A 301 4.01 52.64 -7.78
N VAL A 302 3.65 51.37 -7.82
CA VAL A 302 3.02 50.67 -6.68
C VAL A 302 4.08 50.12 -5.75
N ILE A 303 5.15 49.53 -6.31
CA ILE A 303 6.27 49.01 -5.55
C ILE A 303 6.97 50.11 -4.77
N SER A 304 7.25 51.24 -5.40
CA SER A 304 7.94 52.39 -4.76
C SER A 304 7.18 53.06 -3.62
N LYS A 305 5.89 52.73 -3.43
CA LYS A 305 5.13 53.22 -2.26
C LYS A 305 5.47 52.45 -0.97
N PHE A 306 5.95 51.24 -1.09
CA PHE A 306 6.12 50.31 0.05
C PHE A 306 7.55 49.83 0.20
N PHE A 307 8.36 49.94 -0.86
CA PHE A 307 9.73 49.42 -0.89
C PHE A 307 10.70 50.50 -1.35
N THR A 308 11.90 50.47 -0.77
CA THR A 308 12.99 51.38 -1.13
C THR A 308 13.84 50.81 -2.28
N ALA A 309 14.62 51.67 -2.98
CA ALA A 309 15.45 51.24 -4.08
C ALA A 309 16.63 50.31 -3.69
N GLU A 310 16.90 50.18 -2.42
CA GLU A 310 17.98 49.34 -1.86
C GLU A 310 17.55 47.91 -1.59
N GLN A 311 16.24 47.62 -1.58
CA GLN A 311 15.70 46.31 -1.28
C GLN A 311 15.80 45.38 -2.50
N GLY A 312 16.35 44.17 -2.28
CA GLY A 312 16.49 43.20 -3.34
C GLY A 312 15.16 42.55 -3.74
N GLN A 313 15.10 42.02 -4.96
CA GLN A 313 13.88 41.40 -5.53
C GLN A 313 13.33 40.32 -4.63
N LYS A 314 14.17 39.48 -4.06
CA LYS A 314 13.76 38.37 -3.16
C LYS A 314 13.09 38.88 -1.88
N GLU A 315 13.60 39.96 -1.32
CA GLU A 315 13.05 40.56 -0.11
C GLU A 315 11.68 41.21 -0.36
N ILE A 316 11.49 41.78 -1.56
CA ILE A 316 10.20 42.32 -2.00
C ILE A 316 9.18 41.20 -2.20
N GLU A 317 9.57 40.10 -2.85
CA GLU A 317 8.73 38.93 -3.06
C GLU A 317 8.30 38.28 -1.73
N ASP A 318 9.25 38.04 -0.80
CA ASP A 318 8.96 37.50 0.54
C ASP A 318 8.01 38.38 1.35
N THR A 319 8.16 39.71 1.22
CA THR A 319 7.28 40.66 1.93
C THR A 319 5.88 40.66 1.34
N ILE A 320 5.75 40.58 0.02
CA ILE A 320 4.46 40.50 -0.65
C ILE A 320 3.75 39.19 -0.28
N ASP A 321 4.47 38.07 -0.27
CA ASP A 321 3.92 36.76 0.12
C ASP A 321 3.37 36.77 1.56
N LYS A 322 4.15 37.28 2.51
CA LYS A 322 3.69 37.45 3.90
C LYS A 322 2.48 38.36 4.02
N ALA A 323 2.45 39.46 3.27
CA ALA A 323 1.34 40.40 3.29
C ALA A 323 0.06 39.81 2.71
N LEU A 324 0.16 39.04 1.61
CA LEU A 324 -0.97 38.36 1.00
C LEU A 324 -1.47 37.21 1.90
N THR A 325 -0.57 36.43 2.48
CA THR A 325 -0.92 35.38 3.43
C THR A 325 -1.67 35.96 4.63
N PHE A 326 -1.19 37.06 5.20
CA PHE A 326 -1.85 37.75 6.29
C PHE A 326 -3.23 38.28 5.86
N TYR A 327 -3.35 38.92 4.72
CA TYR A 327 -4.60 39.48 4.21
C TYR A 327 -5.67 38.41 4.00
N PHE A 328 -5.32 37.30 3.34
CA PHE A 328 -6.29 36.24 3.07
C PHE A 328 -6.63 35.41 4.32
N SER A 329 -5.72 35.24 5.27
CA SER A 329 -6.03 34.56 6.52
C SER A 329 -6.98 35.36 7.43
N HIS A 330 -6.95 36.71 7.36
CA HIS A 330 -7.85 37.56 8.13
C HIS A 330 -9.21 37.82 7.44
N ASN A 331 -9.22 37.82 6.09
CA ASN A 331 -10.49 38.05 5.36
C ASN A 331 -11.32 36.78 5.16
N GLN A 332 -10.83 35.59 5.49
CA GLN A 332 -11.65 34.37 5.55
C GLN A 332 -12.54 34.30 6.81
N ALA A 333 -12.26 35.14 7.81
CA ALA A 333 -13.07 35.20 9.04
C ALA A 333 -14.33 36.10 8.91
N ASP A 334 -14.42 36.98 7.91
CA ASP A 334 -15.53 37.94 7.74
C ASP A 334 -16.53 37.58 6.60
N GLY A 335 -16.35 36.43 5.96
CA GLY A 335 -17.19 35.97 4.83
C GLY A 335 -18.37 35.06 5.20
N GLY A 336 -18.87 35.09 6.42
CA GLY A 336 -20.04 34.34 6.86
C GLY A 336 -21.15 35.25 7.31
N ASP A 337 -22.00 35.72 6.41
CA ASP A 337 -23.42 36.07 6.56
C ASP A 337 -23.84 37.21 5.60
N GLU A 338 -24.08 36.87 4.35
CA GLU A 338 -25.00 37.67 3.51
C GLU A 338 -25.62 36.76 2.46
N ASN A 339 -26.62 35.96 2.86
CA ASN A 339 -27.75 35.56 2.02
C ASN A 339 -28.81 34.85 2.86
N ALA A 340 -29.53 35.67 3.64
CA ALA A 340 -30.86 35.36 4.14
C ALA A 340 -31.76 36.56 3.80
N CYS A 341 -32.39 36.54 2.64
CA CYS A 341 -33.68 37.09 2.34
C CYS A 341 -34.22 36.53 1.03
#